data_071003564937bf3d07a7a836bba09485
#
_entry.id   071003564937bf3d07a7a836bba09485
#
_cell.length_a   1.000
_cell.length_b   1.000
_cell.length_c   1.000
_cell.angle_alpha   90.00
_cell.angle_beta   90.00
_cell.angle_gamma   90.00
#
_symmetry.space_group_name_H-M   'P 1'
#
loop_
_entity.id
_entity.type
_entity.pdbx_description
1 polymer ?
#
loop_
_entity_poly.entity_id
_entity_poly.type
_entity_poly.pdbx_seq_one_letter_code
_entity_poly.pdbx_strand_id
1 'polypeptide(L)'
;NLFKKIYNKALSRVDHIVAISDFVKFKIIDTYKINENKITVINRGVDTKFFDPTIYNENFFFNFLNKYHLSSEKKIILYPGRLTRWKGQINFLKIMESYKDDQVICYFVGDDKNKSYTAKLINEINKRHLQQNCKIIGHLSKEDLKMMYKCADIVISAPLEPEGFGRTISESLAMKKIILCYDYGGAHDQLNGLDEIYKVSLHDQTEMKNKIDKIIKLSESYKDNLGSISRRHIIENFSKEKMLENYLNFYQTIIL
;
A
#
# COMPACT_ATOMS: atom_id res chain seq x y z
N ASN A 1 -0.33 21.31 -13.53
CA ASN A 1 -0.71 22.60 -12.97
C ASN A 1 0.51 23.52 -12.97
N LEU A 2 0.47 24.60 -13.79
CA LEU A 2 1.56 25.56 -13.97
C LEU A 2 2.01 26.18 -12.63
N PHE A 3 1.06 26.51 -11.76
CA PHE A 3 1.32 27.08 -10.44
C PHE A 3 2.17 26.15 -9.56
N LYS A 4 1.89 24.84 -9.60
CA LYS A 4 2.65 23.83 -8.88
C LYS A 4 4.09 23.71 -9.43
N LYS A 5 4.28 23.83 -10.74
CA LYS A 5 5.61 23.84 -11.35
C LYS A 5 6.42 25.06 -10.92
N ILE A 6 5.80 26.25 -10.90
CA ILE A 6 6.45 27.50 -10.48
C ILE A 6 6.84 27.43 -9.01
N TYR A 7 5.91 27.02 -8.13
CA TYR A 7 6.15 26.86 -6.69
C TYR A 7 7.29 25.87 -6.41
N ASN A 8 7.25 24.71 -7.04
CA ASN A 8 8.28 23.68 -6.84
C ASN A 8 9.63 24.03 -7.51
N LYS A 9 9.68 25.06 -8.37
CA LYS A 9 10.96 25.55 -8.91
C LYS A 9 11.90 26.09 -7.83
N ALA A 10 11.36 26.38 -6.62
CA ALA A 10 12.18 26.68 -5.44
C ALA A 10 13.17 25.54 -5.10
N LEU A 11 12.84 24.29 -5.43
CA LEU A 11 13.75 23.14 -5.27
C LEU A 11 15.08 23.31 -6.03
N SER A 12 15.10 24.08 -7.12
CA SER A 12 16.36 24.33 -7.87
C SER A 12 17.34 25.24 -7.14
N ARG A 13 16.88 25.92 -6.08
CA ARG A 13 17.66 26.92 -5.33
C ARG A 13 18.24 26.38 -4.01
N VAL A 14 17.91 25.13 -3.64
CA VAL A 14 18.44 24.50 -2.44
C VAL A 14 19.79 23.84 -2.74
N ASP A 15 20.61 23.68 -1.70
CA ASP A 15 21.92 23.04 -1.83
C ASP A 15 21.77 21.55 -2.08
N HIS A 16 20.83 20.89 -1.39
CA HIS A 16 20.60 19.46 -1.53
C HIS A 16 19.10 19.10 -1.38
N ILE A 17 18.69 17.99 -2.00
CA ILE A 17 17.31 17.48 -1.98
C ILE A 17 17.34 16.03 -1.51
N VAL A 18 16.44 15.68 -0.59
CA VAL A 18 16.16 14.28 -0.26
C VAL A 18 14.88 13.85 -0.96
N ALA A 19 15.00 12.86 -1.84
CA ALA A 19 13.87 12.21 -2.50
C ALA A 19 13.46 10.95 -1.70
N ILE A 20 12.16 10.67 -1.64
CA ILE A 20 11.62 9.55 -0.85
C ILE A 20 11.58 8.23 -1.60
N SER A 21 11.97 8.21 -2.88
CA SER A 21 12.07 7.05 -3.76
C SER A 21 12.86 7.42 -5.01
N ASP A 22 13.38 6.43 -5.73
CA ASP A 22 14.01 6.64 -7.03
C ASP A 22 13.03 7.23 -8.04
N PHE A 23 11.78 6.78 -8.02
CA PHE A 23 10.73 7.37 -8.83
C PHE A 23 10.59 8.89 -8.60
N VAL A 24 10.59 9.34 -7.33
CA VAL A 24 10.51 10.77 -7.01
C VAL A 24 11.78 11.50 -7.45
N LYS A 25 12.97 10.92 -7.28
CA LYS A 25 14.25 11.44 -7.78
C LYS A 25 14.18 11.68 -9.29
N PHE A 26 13.79 10.66 -10.07
CA PHE A 26 13.66 10.79 -11.52
C PHE A 26 12.64 11.85 -11.92
N LYS A 27 11.50 11.94 -11.23
CA LYS A 27 10.50 12.98 -11.46
C LYS A 27 11.04 14.38 -11.20
N ILE A 28 11.86 14.58 -10.19
CA ILE A 28 12.49 15.86 -9.87
C ILE A 28 13.47 16.24 -10.98
N ILE A 29 14.35 15.32 -11.38
CA ILE A 29 15.33 15.53 -12.45
C ILE A 29 14.61 15.88 -13.76
N ASP A 30 13.64 15.05 -14.16
CA ASP A 30 12.92 15.23 -15.42
C ASP A 30 12.14 16.55 -15.48
N THR A 31 11.42 16.87 -14.38
CA THR A 31 10.50 18.01 -14.36
C THR A 31 11.21 19.34 -14.17
N TYR A 32 12.25 19.37 -13.34
CA TYR A 32 12.92 20.63 -12.91
C TYR A 32 14.34 20.76 -13.45
N LYS A 33 14.85 19.75 -14.16
CA LYS A 33 16.22 19.70 -14.72
C LYS A 33 17.30 19.97 -13.67
N ILE A 34 17.09 19.43 -12.46
CA ILE A 34 18.04 19.54 -11.34
C ILE A 34 19.15 18.52 -11.55
N ASN A 35 20.38 18.92 -11.22
CA ASN A 35 21.53 18.02 -11.27
C ASN A 35 21.33 16.85 -10.29
N GLU A 36 21.52 15.64 -10.78
CA GLU A 36 21.35 14.41 -10.01
C GLU A 36 22.20 14.38 -8.74
N ASN A 37 23.41 14.93 -8.78
CA ASN A 37 24.33 15.00 -7.64
C ASN A 37 23.78 15.81 -6.44
N LYS A 38 22.74 16.62 -6.67
CA LYS A 38 22.03 17.34 -5.60
C LYS A 38 20.91 16.52 -4.96
N ILE A 39 20.67 15.29 -5.40
CA ILE A 39 19.51 14.51 -4.96
C ILE A 39 19.95 13.19 -4.37
N THR A 40 19.73 13.02 -3.09
CA THR A 40 19.91 11.74 -2.39
C THR A 40 18.56 11.06 -2.19
N VAL A 41 18.48 9.76 -2.43
CA VAL A 41 17.28 8.98 -2.11
C VAL A 41 17.38 8.47 -0.68
N ILE A 42 16.42 8.84 0.15
CA ILE A 42 16.21 8.26 1.49
C ILE A 42 14.75 7.85 1.56
N ASN A 43 14.50 6.55 1.47
CA ASN A 43 13.16 5.99 1.49
C ASN A 43 12.47 6.26 2.83
N ARG A 44 11.15 6.36 2.81
CA ARG A 44 10.36 6.46 4.04
C ARG A 44 10.45 5.17 4.82
N GLY A 45 10.51 5.30 6.16
CA GLY A 45 10.50 4.16 7.07
C GLY A 45 9.09 3.81 7.55
N VAL A 46 8.83 2.51 7.72
CA VAL A 46 7.68 1.97 8.44
C VAL A 46 8.10 1.56 9.86
N ASP A 47 7.21 1.77 10.82
CA ASP A 47 7.41 1.32 12.21
C ASP A 47 7.16 -0.19 12.30
N THR A 48 8.22 -0.98 12.08
CA THR A 48 8.16 -2.45 12.06
C THR A 48 7.93 -3.07 13.44
N LYS A 49 8.14 -2.31 14.51
CA LYS A 49 7.81 -2.72 15.89
C LYS A 49 6.31 -2.58 16.12
N PHE A 50 5.70 -1.53 15.62
CA PHE A 50 4.25 -1.37 15.66
C PHE A 50 3.56 -2.36 14.71
N PHE A 51 3.96 -2.41 13.44
CA PHE A 51 3.45 -3.36 12.44
C PHE A 51 4.17 -4.71 12.59
N ASP A 52 3.92 -5.37 13.72
CA ASP A 52 4.38 -6.71 14.01
C ASP A 52 3.18 -7.65 14.15
N PRO A 53 3.08 -8.72 13.32
CA PRO A 53 1.93 -9.63 13.34
C PRO A 53 1.85 -10.48 14.60
N THR A 54 2.95 -10.58 15.38
CA THR A 54 3.01 -11.40 16.60
C THR A 54 2.62 -10.61 17.85
N ILE A 55 2.72 -9.28 17.80
CA ILE A 55 2.45 -8.40 18.94
C ILE A 55 1.04 -7.83 18.81
N TYR A 56 0.08 -8.38 19.53
CA TYR A 56 -1.29 -7.89 19.64
C TYR A 56 -1.93 -8.32 20.95
N ASN A 57 -2.95 -7.57 21.36
CA ASN A 57 -3.78 -7.95 22.52
C ASN A 57 -4.97 -8.79 22.01
N GLU A 58 -5.15 -9.99 22.57
CA GLU A 58 -6.20 -10.92 22.12
C GLU A 58 -7.62 -10.35 22.37
N ASN A 59 -7.86 -9.74 23.53
CA ASN A 59 -9.15 -9.13 23.83
C ASN A 59 -9.46 -7.97 22.89
N PHE A 60 -8.46 -7.16 22.55
CA PHE A 60 -8.60 -6.10 21.57
C PHE A 60 -8.93 -6.68 20.18
N PHE A 61 -8.26 -7.75 19.80
CA PHE A 61 -8.51 -8.43 18.52
C PHE A 61 -9.93 -9.02 18.45
N PHE A 62 -10.40 -9.68 19.52
CA PHE A 62 -11.77 -10.19 19.60
C PHE A 62 -12.80 -9.06 19.47
N ASN A 63 -12.63 -7.99 20.23
CA ASN A 63 -13.49 -6.80 20.14
C ASN A 63 -13.48 -6.17 18.76
N PHE A 64 -12.31 -6.16 18.10
CA PHE A 64 -12.17 -5.68 16.73
C PHE A 64 -12.98 -6.53 15.73
N LEU A 65 -12.88 -7.86 15.80
CA LEU A 65 -13.66 -8.76 14.93
C LEU A 65 -15.17 -8.52 15.06
N ASN A 66 -15.66 -8.41 16.30
CA ASN A 66 -17.07 -8.13 16.59
C ASN A 66 -17.49 -6.74 16.10
N LYS A 67 -16.68 -5.71 16.35
CA LYS A 67 -16.96 -4.31 15.96
C LYS A 67 -17.18 -4.15 14.46
N TYR A 68 -16.36 -4.83 13.66
CA TYR A 68 -16.40 -4.70 12.21
C TYR A 68 -17.13 -5.85 11.50
N HIS A 69 -17.71 -6.78 12.25
CA HIS A 69 -18.43 -7.96 11.74
C HIS A 69 -17.65 -8.65 10.61
N LEU A 70 -16.36 -8.91 10.87
CA LEU A 70 -15.52 -9.55 9.88
C LEU A 70 -15.93 -11.01 9.69
N SER A 71 -16.08 -11.41 8.42
CA SER A 71 -16.41 -12.79 8.09
C SER A 71 -15.27 -13.73 8.44
N SER A 72 -15.55 -14.79 9.18
CA SER A 72 -14.61 -15.90 9.42
C SER A 72 -14.62 -16.94 8.29
N GLU A 73 -15.65 -16.90 7.44
CA GLU A 73 -15.87 -17.91 6.39
C GLU A 73 -15.33 -17.48 5.02
N LYS A 74 -15.19 -16.15 4.80
CA LYS A 74 -14.74 -15.60 3.52
C LYS A 74 -13.25 -15.26 3.53
N LYS A 75 -12.60 -15.43 2.40
CA LYS A 75 -11.26 -14.90 2.15
C LYS A 75 -11.30 -13.37 2.09
N ILE A 76 -10.45 -12.72 2.87
CA ILE A 76 -10.47 -11.26 3.04
C ILE A 76 -9.44 -10.61 2.12
N ILE A 77 -9.93 -9.80 1.20
CA ILE A 77 -9.12 -8.82 0.45
C ILE A 77 -9.22 -7.48 1.18
N LEU A 78 -8.09 -6.95 1.58
CA LEU A 78 -8.00 -5.61 2.17
C LEU A 78 -7.52 -4.61 1.13
N TYR A 79 -8.28 -3.54 0.90
CA TYR A 79 -7.88 -2.43 0.04
C TYR A 79 -7.73 -1.15 0.86
N PRO A 80 -6.56 -0.91 1.47
CA PRO A 80 -6.34 0.26 2.31
C PRO A 80 -5.90 1.47 1.49
N GLY A 81 -6.40 2.63 1.85
CA GLY A 81 -6.05 3.89 1.22
C GLY A 81 -7.20 4.89 1.21
N ARG A 82 -6.88 6.16 1.09
CA ARG A 82 -7.90 7.22 0.99
C ARG A 82 -8.91 6.89 -0.10
N LEU A 83 -10.18 7.10 0.17
CA LEU A 83 -11.24 6.90 -0.83
C LEU A 83 -11.22 8.08 -1.82
N THR A 84 -10.49 7.89 -2.90
CA THR A 84 -10.27 8.90 -3.95
C THR A 84 -10.10 8.23 -5.30
N ARG A 85 -10.48 8.95 -6.38
CA ARG A 85 -10.42 8.43 -7.75
C ARG A 85 -9.06 7.81 -8.09
N TRP A 86 -7.97 8.49 -7.78
CA TRP A 86 -6.63 8.06 -8.17
C TRP A 86 -6.15 6.80 -7.44
N LYS A 87 -6.80 6.42 -6.31
CA LYS A 87 -6.51 5.17 -5.59
C LYS A 87 -7.15 3.93 -6.24
N GLY A 88 -8.04 4.09 -7.21
CA GLY A 88 -8.49 2.99 -8.08
C GLY A 88 -9.55 2.04 -7.52
N GLN A 89 -10.18 2.32 -6.37
CA GLN A 89 -11.16 1.40 -5.75
C GLN A 89 -12.31 1.04 -6.70
N ILE A 90 -12.86 2.03 -7.43
CA ILE A 90 -13.95 1.77 -8.39
C ILE A 90 -13.49 0.87 -9.54
N ASN A 91 -12.24 1.02 -10.00
CA ASN A 91 -11.68 0.17 -11.05
C ASN A 91 -11.53 -1.28 -10.57
N PHE A 92 -11.19 -1.47 -9.29
CA PHE A 92 -11.05 -2.79 -8.68
C PHE A 92 -12.39 -3.54 -8.57
N LEU A 93 -13.53 -2.84 -8.52
CA LEU A 93 -14.85 -3.49 -8.50
C LEU A 93 -15.08 -4.41 -9.71
N LYS A 94 -14.47 -4.12 -10.87
CA LYS A 94 -14.55 -5.00 -12.04
C LYS A 94 -13.92 -6.37 -11.76
N ILE A 95 -12.86 -6.43 -10.97
CA ILE A 95 -12.25 -7.69 -10.53
C ILE A 95 -13.20 -8.39 -9.54
N MET A 96 -13.79 -7.63 -8.61
CA MET A 96 -14.72 -8.20 -7.62
C MET A 96 -15.99 -8.78 -8.23
N GLU A 97 -16.40 -8.36 -9.43
CA GLU A 97 -17.52 -8.98 -10.18
C GLU A 97 -17.29 -10.47 -10.46
N SER A 98 -16.03 -10.89 -10.56
CA SER A 98 -15.68 -12.31 -10.77
C SER A 98 -15.86 -13.17 -9.51
N TYR A 99 -16.10 -12.55 -8.35
CA TYR A 99 -16.20 -13.22 -7.03
C TYR A 99 -17.59 -13.06 -6.40
N LYS A 100 -18.63 -12.71 -7.18
CA LYS A 100 -19.99 -12.48 -6.65
C LYS A 100 -20.55 -13.66 -5.85
N ASP A 101 -20.35 -14.86 -6.38
CA ASP A 101 -20.86 -16.10 -5.82
C ASP A 101 -19.80 -16.81 -4.96
N ASP A 102 -18.60 -16.24 -4.84
CA ASP A 102 -17.48 -16.83 -4.13
C ASP A 102 -17.41 -16.38 -2.66
N GLN A 103 -16.72 -17.20 -1.87
CA GLN A 103 -16.40 -16.88 -0.48
C GLN A 103 -15.22 -15.88 -0.36
N VAL A 104 -15.33 -14.74 -1.09
CA VAL A 104 -14.37 -13.65 -1.09
C VAL A 104 -15.06 -12.34 -0.75
N ILE A 105 -14.45 -11.55 0.12
CA ILE A 105 -14.93 -10.23 0.51
C ILE A 105 -13.81 -9.20 0.45
N CYS A 106 -14.08 -8.03 -0.11
CA CYS A 106 -13.16 -6.89 -0.13
C CYS A 106 -13.59 -5.81 0.87
N TYR A 107 -12.68 -5.43 1.75
CA TYR A 107 -12.86 -4.30 2.66
C TYR A 107 -12.08 -3.09 2.16
N PHE A 108 -12.79 -2.03 1.78
CA PHE A 108 -12.21 -0.73 1.48
C PHE A 108 -12.04 0.07 2.76
N VAL A 109 -10.80 0.38 3.13
CA VAL A 109 -10.44 1.03 4.37
C VAL A 109 -9.67 2.31 4.10
N GLY A 110 -10.11 3.43 4.65
CA GLY A 110 -9.39 4.69 4.54
C GLY A 110 -10.26 5.92 4.72
N ASP A 111 -9.61 7.08 4.75
CA ASP A 111 -10.26 8.38 4.90
C ASP A 111 -11.25 8.63 3.76
N ASP A 112 -12.48 8.92 4.13
CA ASP A 112 -13.63 9.17 3.25
C ASP A 112 -14.00 10.66 3.16
N LYS A 113 -13.07 11.57 3.46
CA LYS A 113 -13.31 13.02 3.38
C LYS A 113 -13.86 13.46 2.02
N ASN A 114 -13.51 12.75 0.95
CA ASN A 114 -14.13 12.95 -0.35
C ASN A 114 -15.49 12.25 -0.43
N LYS A 115 -16.50 12.86 0.19
CA LYS A 115 -17.86 12.32 0.25
C LYS A 115 -18.49 12.04 -1.12
N SER A 116 -18.17 12.86 -2.13
CA SER A 116 -18.64 12.64 -3.51
C SER A 116 -18.08 11.35 -4.10
N TYR A 117 -16.79 11.07 -3.91
CA TYR A 117 -16.20 9.82 -4.39
C TYR A 117 -16.72 8.61 -3.61
N THR A 118 -16.87 8.73 -2.29
CA THR A 118 -17.42 7.65 -1.45
C THR A 118 -18.86 7.31 -1.87
N ALA A 119 -19.71 8.31 -2.10
CA ALA A 119 -21.07 8.09 -2.60
C ALA A 119 -21.05 7.40 -3.99
N LYS A 120 -20.14 7.81 -4.87
CA LYS A 120 -19.96 7.15 -6.18
C LYS A 120 -19.53 5.70 -6.03
N LEU A 121 -18.59 5.40 -5.12
CA LEU A 121 -18.14 4.03 -4.86
C LEU A 121 -19.30 3.15 -4.35
N ILE A 122 -20.11 3.67 -3.41
CA ILE A 122 -21.32 2.97 -2.91
C ILE A 122 -22.29 2.70 -4.05
N ASN A 123 -22.56 3.69 -4.89
CA ASN A 123 -23.47 3.53 -6.03
C ASN A 123 -22.97 2.48 -7.03
N GLU A 124 -21.66 2.46 -7.32
CA GLU A 124 -21.06 1.44 -8.19
C GLU A 124 -21.11 0.02 -7.59
N ILE A 125 -20.91 -0.12 -6.27
CA ILE A 125 -21.09 -1.39 -5.56
C ILE A 125 -22.54 -1.88 -5.71
N ASN A 126 -23.53 -1.00 -5.49
CA ASN A 126 -24.94 -1.32 -5.61
C ASN A 126 -25.33 -1.70 -7.05
N LYS A 127 -24.91 -0.89 -8.03
CA LYS A 127 -25.18 -1.10 -9.45
C LYS A 127 -24.62 -2.45 -9.95
N ARG A 128 -23.52 -2.90 -9.39
CA ARG A 128 -22.86 -4.15 -9.74
C ARG A 128 -23.32 -5.34 -8.90
N HIS A 129 -24.25 -5.12 -7.95
CA HIS A 129 -24.74 -6.15 -7.02
C HIS A 129 -23.62 -6.79 -6.18
N LEU A 130 -22.67 -5.96 -5.68
CA LEU A 130 -21.50 -6.40 -4.91
C LEU A 130 -21.63 -6.17 -3.39
N GLN A 131 -22.83 -5.86 -2.87
CA GLN A 131 -23.03 -5.50 -1.46
C GLN A 131 -22.60 -6.61 -0.47
N GLN A 132 -22.62 -7.86 -0.91
CA GLN A 132 -22.21 -9.02 -0.10
C GLN A 132 -20.68 -9.27 -0.17
N ASN A 133 -20.02 -8.74 -1.20
CA ASN A 133 -18.60 -8.98 -1.46
C ASN A 133 -17.72 -7.74 -1.32
N CYS A 134 -18.30 -6.55 -1.14
CA CYS A 134 -17.57 -5.30 -0.99
C CYS A 134 -18.15 -4.47 0.15
N LYS A 135 -17.32 -4.13 1.12
CA LYS A 135 -17.70 -3.30 2.28
C LYS A 135 -16.78 -2.10 2.39
N ILE A 136 -17.35 -0.94 2.71
CA ILE A 136 -16.60 0.28 3.00
C ILE A 136 -16.59 0.46 4.52
N ILE A 137 -15.41 0.39 5.12
CA ILE A 137 -15.23 0.55 6.58
C ILE A 137 -15.01 2.02 6.95
N GLY A 138 -14.45 2.82 6.04
CA GLY A 138 -14.07 4.19 6.34
C GLY A 138 -12.71 4.30 7.04
N HIS A 139 -12.50 5.39 7.80
CA HIS A 139 -11.27 5.64 8.51
C HIS A 139 -11.12 4.73 9.74
N LEU A 140 -9.95 4.13 9.89
CA LEU A 140 -9.58 3.32 11.05
C LEU A 140 -8.50 4.03 11.90
N SER A 141 -8.49 3.74 13.19
CA SER A 141 -7.34 4.01 14.03
C SER A 141 -6.12 3.22 13.53
N LYS A 142 -4.94 3.58 13.98
CA LYS A 142 -3.71 2.87 13.58
C LYS A 142 -3.72 1.42 14.09
N GLU A 143 -4.25 1.24 15.30
CA GLU A 143 -4.43 -0.06 15.95
C GLU A 143 -5.46 -0.92 15.20
N ASP A 144 -6.63 -0.37 14.87
CA ASP A 144 -7.65 -1.07 14.10
C ASP A 144 -7.13 -1.44 12.70
N LEU A 145 -6.36 -0.56 12.05
CA LEU A 145 -5.75 -0.84 10.75
C LEU A 145 -4.74 -1.99 10.83
N LYS A 146 -3.93 -2.06 11.90
CA LYS A 146 -3.03 -3.19 12.15
C LYS A 146 -3.81 -4.50 12.27
N MET A 147 -4.94 -4.50 13.00
CA MET A 147 -5.79 -5.69 13.11
C MET A 147 -6.43 -6.05 11.77
N MET A 148 -6.82 -5.07 10.97
CA MET A 148 -7.33 -5.31 9.62
C MET A 148 -6.28 -5.97 8.72
N TYR A 149 -5.01 -5.51 8.76
CA TYR A 149 -3.92 -6.24 8.10
C TYR A 149 -3.79 -7.67 8.62
N LYS A 150 -3.88 -7.87 9.95
CA LYS A 150 -3.79 -9.23 10.53
C LYS A 150 -4.86 -10.16 9.98
N CYS A 151 -6.09 -9.69 9.78
CA CYS A 151 -7.21 -10.46 9.24
C CYS A 151 -7.14 -10.70 7.73
N ALA A 152 -6.41 -9.88 6.97
CA ALA A 152 -6.37 -9.97 5.53
C ALA A 152 -5.66 -11.23 5.03
N ASP A 153 -6.23 -11.91 4.03
CA ASP A 153 -5.55 -12.94 3.24
C ASP A 153 -4.68 -12.30 2.16
N ILE A 154 -5.17 -11.22 1.53
CA ILE A 154 -4.48 -10.47 0.47
C ILE A 154 -4.70 -8.98 0.71
N VAL A 155 -3.67 -8.19 0.45
CA VAL A 155 -3.78 -6.72 0.42
C VAL A 155 -3.66 -6.23 -1.02
N ILE A 156 -4.40 -5.19 -1.37
CA ILE A 156 -4.38 -4.60 -2.71
C ILE A 156 -3.96 -3.13 -2.63
N SER A 157 -3.03 -2.74 -3.51
CA SER A 157 -2.71 -1.34 -3.79
C SER A 157 -2.61 -1.14 -5.31
N ALA A 158 -3.69 -0.66 -5.93
CA ALA A 158 -3.80 -0.50 -7.37
C ALA A 158 -4.14 0.94 -7.77
N PRO A 159 -3.31 1.93 -7.40
CA PRO A 159 -3.56 3.33 -7.73
C PRO A 159 -3.48 3.55 -9.24
N LEU A 160 -4.33 4.45 -9.77
CA LEU A 160 -4.34 4.82 -11.19
C LEU A 160 -3.17 5.74 -11.57
N GLU A 161 -2.55 6.36 -10.59
CA GLU A 161 -1.37 7.22 -10.74
C GLU A 161 -0.28 6.73 -9.79
N PRO A 162 1.01 6.87 -10.15
CA PRO A 162 2.10 6.37 -9.31
C PRO A 162 2.17 7.09 -7.97
N GLU A 163 2.35 6.33 -6.92
CA GLU A 163 2.64 6.88 -5.60
C GLU A 163 4.12 7.21 -5.45
N GLY A 164 4.42 8.27 -4.71
CA GLY A 164 5.81 8.63 -4.43
C GLY A 164 6.54 7.59 -3.56
N PHE A 165 5.81 6.88 -2.68
CA PHE A 165 6.38 5.79 -1.87
C PHE A 165 5.38 4.62 -1.73
N GLY A 166 4.16 4.85 -1.19
CA GLY A 166 3.18 3.79 -0.97
C GLY A 166 3.30 3.11 0.39
N ARG A 167 2.98 3.81 1.49
CA ARG A 167 3.07 3.25 2.85
C ARG A 167 2.31 1.95 3.06
N THR A 168 1.20 1.78 2.36
CA THR A 168 0.41 0.55 2.39
C THR A 168 1.24 -0.69 2.07
N ILE A 169 2.22 -0.55 1.16
CA ILE A 169 3.10 -1.66 0.76
C ILE A 169 3.98 -2.06 1.93
N SER A 170 4.76 -1.12 2.47
CA SER A 170 5.64 -1.41 3.61
C SER A 170 4.89 -1.87 4.86
N GLU A 171 3.70 -1.32 5.15
CA GLU A 171 2.85 -1.76 6.26
C GLU A 171 2.38 -3.20 6.08
N SER A 172 1.92 -3.57 4.88
CA SER A 172 1.47 -4.93 4.54
C SER A 172 2.60 -5.95 4.66
N LEU A 173 3.74 -5.65 4.04
CA LEU A 173 4.92 -6.54 4.06
C LEU A 173 5.49 -6.67 5.48
N ALA A 174 5.49 -5.59 6.29
CA ALA A 174 5.85 -5.65 7.70
C ALA A 174 4.91 -6.59 8.50
N MET A 175 3.62 -6.62 8.14
CA MET A 175 2.62 -7.53 8.72
C MET A 175 2.63 -8.94 8.12
N LYS A 176 3.69 -9.31 7.34
CA LYS A 176 3.82 -10.60 6.64
C LYS A 176 2.67 -10.88 5.65
N LYS A 177 2.02 -9.85 5.11
CA LYS A 177 0.90 -10.04 4.18
C LYS A 177 1.38 -9.98 2.74
N ILE A 178 0.79 -10.85 1.90
CA ILE A 178 0.97 -10.74 0.47
C ILE A 178 0.16 -9.53 0.00
N ILE A 179 0.86 -8.60 -0.63
CA ILE A 179 0.24 -7.45 -1.28
C ILE A 179 0.39 -7.57 -2.78
N LEU A 180 -0.69 -7.34 -3.51
CA LEU A 180 -0.64 -7.14 -4.95
C LEU A 180 -0.69 -5.66 -5.25
N CYS A 181 0.30 -5.15 -5.95
CA CYS A 181 0.30 -3.76 -6.38
C CYS A 181 0.87 -3.61 -7.79
N TYR A 182 0.47 -2.52 -8.45
CA TYR A 182 1.10 -2.17 -9.72
C TYR A 182 2.57 -1.84 -9.48
N ASP A 183 3.46 -2.54 -10.21
CA ASP A 183 4.91 -2.33 -10.14
C ASP A 183 5.30 -1.02 -10.82
N TYR A 184 4.91 0.10 -10.19
CA TYR A 184 5.11 1.43 -10.72
C TYR A 184 5.25 2.48 -9.60
N GLY A 185 6.08 3.49 -9.84
CA GLY A 185 6.35 4.51 -8.84
C GLY A 185 7.18 3.98 -7.68
N GLY A 186 6.94 4.47 -6.46
CA GLY A 186 7.64 3.99 -5.26
C GLY A 186 7.29 2.56 -4.83
N ALA A 187 6.32 1.92 -5.49
CA ALA A 187 6.06 0.50 -5.32
C ALA A 187 7.23 -0.34 -5.86
N HIS A 188 7.77 0.05 -7.02
CA HIS A 188 8.90 -0.63 -7.64
C HIS A 188 10.10 -0.72 -6.70
N ASP A 189 10.44 0.37 -6.02
CA ASP A 189 11.57 0.42 -5.08
C ASP A 189 11.39 -0.58 -3.93
N GLN A 190 10.16 -0.67 -3.39
CA GLN A 190 9.85 -1.53 -2.25
C GLN A 190 9.74 -3.01 -2.61
N LEU A 191 9.40 -3.33 -3.85
CA LEU A 191 9.22 -4.70 -4.33
C LEU A 191 10.47 -5.26 -5.02
N ASN A 192 11.48 -4.43 -5.24
CA ASN A 192 12.72 -4.88 -5.85
C ASN A 192 13.38 -5.95 -4.95
N GLY A 193 13.74 -7.09 -5.54
CA GLY A 193 14.29 -8.23 -4.82
C GLY A 193 13.26 -9.16 -4.15
N LEU A 194 11.96 -8.86 -4.24
CA LEU A 194 10.89 -9.75 -3.80
C LEU A 194 10.31 -10.58 -4.96
N ASP A 195 9.59 -11.64 -4.59
CA ASP A 195 8.93 -12.56 -5.54
C ASP A 195 7.97 -11.80 -6.46
N GLU A 196 7.91 -12.23 -7.72
CA GLU A 196 7.05 -11.64 -8.75
C GLU A 196 5.54 -11.77 -8.44
N ILE A 197 5.18 -12.57 -7.43
CA ILE A 197 3.79 -12.68 -6.97
C ILE A 197 3.23 -11.36 -6.44
N TYR A 198 4.11 -10.47 -5.93
CA TYR A 198 3.71 -9.16 -5.38
C TYR A 198 3.43 -8.11 -6.46
N LYS A 199 4.02 -8.25 -7.63
CA LYS A 199 4.05 -7.25 -8.68
C LYS A 199 2.94 -7.50 -9.69
N VAL A 200 2.32 -6.47 -10.19
CA VAL A 200 1.33 -6.54 -11.27
C VAL A 200 1.68 -5.45 -12.28
N SER A 201 1.60 -5.77 -13.56
CA SER A 201 1.77 -4.80 -14.63
C SER A 201 0.76 -3.66 -14.50
N LEU A 202 1.20 -2.44 -14.80
CA LEU A 202 0.38 -1.24 -14.63
C LEU A 202 -0.96 -1.38 -15.36
N HIS A 203 -2.06 -1.23 -14.61
CA HIS A 203 -3.45 -1.33 -15.06
C HIS A 203 -3.89 -2.70 -15.61
N ASP A 204 -3.08 -3.75 -15.49
CA ASP A 204 -3.47 -5.10 -15.90
C ASP A 204 -4.39 -5.75 -14.86
N GLN A 205 -5.69 -5.60 -15.08
CA GLN A 205 -6.73 -6.18 -14.22
C GLN A 205 -6.82 -7.71 -14.37
N THR A 206 -6.45 -8.25 -15.53
CA THR A 206 -6.45 -9.70 -15.79
C THR A 206 -5.33 -10.37 -15.01
N GLU A 207 -4.12 -9.81 -15.07
CA GLU A 207 -2.99 -10.28 -14.27
C GLU A 207 -3.31 -10.18 -12.77
N MET A 208 -3.87 -9.04 -12.32
CA MET A 208 -4.28 -8.84 -10.92
C MET A 208 -5.23 -9.95 -10.46
N LYS A 209 -6.29 -10.22 -11.24
CA LYS A 209 -7.25 -11.28 -10.93
C LYS A 209 -6.57 -12.65 -10.87
N ASN A 210 -5.77 -12.99 -11.87
CA ASN A 210 -5.10 -14.29 -11.94
C ASN A 210 -4.16 -14.51 -10.73
N LYS A 211 -3.49 -13.45 -10.26
CA LYS A 211 -2.65 -13.51 -9.06
C LYS A 211 -3.48 -13.64 -7.79
N ILE A 212 -4.63 -12.98 -7.67
CA ILE A 212 -5.57 -13.18 -6.56
C ILE A 212 -5.98 -14.66 -6.50
N ASP A 213 -6.43 -15.23 -7.62
CA ASP A 213 -6.84 -16.65 -7.71
C ASP A 213 -5.71 -17.61 -7.30
N LYS A 214 -4.49 -17.29 -7.71
CA LYS A 214 -3.31 -18.07 -7.34
C LYS A 214 -3.05 -17.99 -5.83
N ILE A 215 -3.08 -16.79 -5.24
CA ILE A 215 -2.76 -16.56 -3.82
C ILE A 215 -3.81 -17.23 -2.92
N ILE A 216 -5.09 -17.17 -3.28
CA ILE A 216 -6.15 -17.82 -2.50
C ILE A 216 -5.89 -19.33 -2.35
N LYS A 217 -5.31 -19.96 -3.37
CA LYS A 217 -5.03 -21.41 -3.42
C LYS A 217 -3.69 -21.80 -2.80
N LEU A 218 -2.83 -20.86 -2.44
CA LEU A 218 -1.55 -21.17 -1.81
C LEU A 218 -1.77 -21.78 -0.41
N SER A 219 -0.91 -22.72 -0.04
CA SER A 219 -0.88 -23.24 1.33
C SER A 219 -0.47 -22.15 2.33
N GLU A 220 -0.98 -22.23 3.55
CA GLU A 220 -0.64 -21.28 4.61
C GLU A 220 0.88 -21.29 4.91
N SER A 221 1.52 -22.46 4.86
CA SER A 221 2.98 -22.57 5.01
C SER A 221 3.75 -21.78 3.94
N TYR A 222 3.30 -21.82 2.67
CA TYR A 222 3.93 -21.07 1.60
C TYR A 222 3.72 -19.55 1.76
N LYS A 223 2.49 -19.14 2.15
CA LYS A 223 2.18 -17.73 2.45
C LYS A 223 3.03 -17.20 3.61
N ASP A 224 3.20 -17.97 4.69
CA ASP A 224 4.04 -17.56 5.83
C ASP A 224 5.51 -17.45 5.46
N ASN A 225 6.02 -18.34 4.61
CA ASN A 225 7.38 -18.23 4.07
C ASN A 225 7.57 -16.94 3.27
N LEU A 226 6.69 -16.65 2.31
CA LEU A 226 6.70 -15.40 1.55
C LEU A 226 6.61 -14.19 2.48
N GLY A 227 5.71 -14.22 3.46
CA GLY A 227 5.53 -13.17 4.45
C GLY A 227 6.78 -12.96 5.31
N SER A 228 7.48 -14.02 5.67
CA SER A 228 8.71 -13.94 6.48
C SER A 228 9.86 -13.31 5.69
N ILE A 229 9.99 -13.65 4.40
CA ILE A 229 10.98 -13.06 3.49
C ILE A 229 10.68 -11.57 3.30
N SER A 230 9.43 -11.23 2.99
CA SER A 230 9.04 -9.84 2.74
C SER A 230 9.17 -8.95 3.99
N ARG A 231 8.82 -9.46 5.18
CA ARG A 231 9.03 -8.74 6.43
C ARG A 231 10.52 -8.47 6.70
N ARG A 232 11.40 -9.45 6.47
CA ARG A 232 12.86 -9.26 6.61
C ARG A 232 13.34 -8.17 5.67
N HIS A 233 12.94 -8.22 4.40
CA HIS A 233 13.26 -7.19 3.41
C HIS A 233 12.86 -5.78 3.86
N ILE A 234 11.66 -5.63 4.44
CA ILE A 234 11.19 -4.34 4.96
C ILE A 234 11.98 -3.89 6.18
N ILE A 235 12.32 -4.79 7.10
CA ILE A 235 13.12 -4.46 8.29
C ILE A 235 14.50 -3.94 7.87
N GLU A 236 15.15 -4.61 6.94
CA GLU A 236 16.50 -4.29 6.49
C GLU A 236 16.59 -3.00 5.65
N ASN A 237 15.57 -2.72 4.82
CA ASN A 237 15.67 -1.65 3.82
C ASN A 237 14.73 -0.47 4.06
N PHE A 238 13.56 -0.70 4.70
CA PHE A 238 12.48 0.29 4.79
C PHE A 238 11.95 0.45 6.21
N SER A 239 12.69 0.03 7.24
CA SER A 239 12.30 0.31 8.63
C SER A 239 12.51 1.79 8.97
N LYS A 240 11.79 2.25 10.00
CA LYS A 240 11.96 3.59 10.57
C LYS A 240 13.40 3.80 11.04
N GLU A 241 14.00 2.78 11.63
CA GLU A 241 15.38 2.79 12.09
C GLU A 241 16.36 2.99 10.93
N LYS A 242 16.16 2.23 9.83
CA LYS A 242 17.00 2.36 8.62
C LYS A 242 16.86 3.74 7.97
N MET A 243 15.65 4.27 7.92
CA MET A 243 15.44 5.63 7.43
C MET A 243 16.21 6.65 8.28
N LEU A 244 16.15 6.55 9.61
CA LEU A 244 16.86 7.48 10.52
C LEU A 244 18.37 7.35 10.37
N GLU A 245 18.92 6.14 10.29
CA GLU A 245 20.33 5.88 10.01
C GLU A 245 20.78 6.58 8.72
N ASN A 246 20.03 6.41 7.63
CA ASN A 246 20.34 7.03 6.35
C ASN A 246 20.30 8.57 6.42
N TYR A 247 19.37 9.16 7.18
CA TYR A 247 19.34 10.61 7.41
C TYR A 247 20.55 11.08 8.22
N LEU A 248 20.94 10.36 9.29
CA LEU A 248 22.11 10.72 10.10
C LEU A 248 23.39 10.69 9.24
N ASN A 249 23.59 9.62 8.48
CA ASN A 249 24.74 9.50 7.57
C ASN A 249 24.74 10.63 6.53
N PHE A 250 23.58 10.94 5.95
CA PHE A 250 23.45 12.03 4.99
C PHE A 250 23.84 13.38 5.61
N TYR A 251 23.33 13.71 6.79
CA TYR A 251 23.69 14.97 7.45
C TYR A 251 25.18 15.06 7.80
N GLN A 252 25.81 13.96 8.18
CA GLN A 252 27.26 13.94 8.41
C GLN A 252 28.06 14.26 7.14
N THR A 253 27.58 13.84 5.95
CA THR A 253 28.27 14.11 4.68
C THR A 253 28.11 15.54 4.17
N ILE A 254 27.11 16.30 4.63
CA ILE A 254 26.88 17.68 4.15
C ILE A 254 27.33 18.74 5.16
N ILE A 255 27.63 18.36 6.42
CA ILE A 255 28.10 19.27 7.47
C ILE A 255 29.63 19.28 7.54
N LEU A 256 30.28 18.21 7.13
CA LEU A 256 31.73 18.07 7.03
C LEU A 256 32.25 18.54 5.66
#